data_608f0954eb6ecddfca4d1cb120059e1c
#
_entry.id   608f0954eb6ecddfca4d1cb120059e1c
#
_cell.length_a   1.000
_cell.length_b   1.000
_cell.length_c   1.000
_cell.angle_alpha   90.00
_cell.angle_beta   90.00
_cell.angle_gamma   90.00
#
_symmetry.space_group_name_H-M   'P 1'
#
loop_
_entity.id
_entity.type
_entity.pdbx_description
1 polymer ?
#
loop_
_entity_poly.entity_id
_entity_poly.type
_entity_poly.pdbx_seq_one_letter_code
_entity_poly.pdbx_strand_id
1 'polypeptide(L)'
;MRVAIWAAVVAAWLFASATPSSARGPYGSITVGNWKGGAFTDDKSGAFTHCSAGSTYQSGIFFMVAVAANGSWRLGLAHDSWRLTPGEAFPLALTFDGQPAFNVYGMPLGEKLVNVEMPVNSALINQFRKARQMTAFAQGQLFQFNLNQTAQLLPALLNCVVSVKKNGVSNAGEFAVATKPAAAPPQQAAAPNAPPAKQARSGTGTGFVVSDSGHVVTNHHVVDGCSEITGNLSGAAAVKLRLVSDDETNDLALLQAPSPFKDVASIRQNSIRVGDGVVAIGYPYHGLLTSDFTVTTGIVSSLSGILNDTRHLQISAAVQPGNSGGPLFDLGGAVVGVVAAKLDAVRMARATGSIPENINFAIKTGALRDFLDNSAVMYRTAEWRDGTKKETSDIAKDARGYTLLITCTVNDQSANAKRGN
;
A
#
# COMPACT_ATOMS: atom_id res chain seq x y z
N MET A 1 -88.81 1.44 4.54
CA MET A 1 -87.72 1.77 3.62
C MET A 1 -86.67 2.59 4.38
N ARG A 2 -85.60 1.98 4.79
CA ARG A 2 -84.43 2.66 5.43
C ARG A 2 -83.22 2.31 4.60
N VAL A 3 -82.67 3.28 3.93
CA VAL A 3 -81.46 3.17 3.12
C VAL A 3 -80.22 3.37 4.06
N ALA A 4 -79.40 2.38 4.19
CA ALA A 4 -78.14 2.48 4.92
C ALA A 4 -77.02 2.93 3.96
N ILE A 5 -76.42 4.08 4.24
CA ILE A 5 -75.26 4.61 3.53
C ILE A 5 -73.97 4.05 4.18
N TRP A 6 -73.23 3.25 3.43
CA TRP A 6 -71.91 2.81 3.82
C TRP A 6 -70.87 3.86 3.39
N ALA A 7 -70.24 4.51 4.36
CA ALA A 7 -69.09 5.38 4.13
C ALA A 7 -67.84 4.54 4.04
N ALA A 8 -67.20 4.48 2.86
CA ALA A 8 -65.91 3.86 2.65
C ALA A 8 -64.81 4.83 3.10
N VAL A 9 -64.11 4.48 4.17
CA VAL A 9 -62.91 5.21 4.61
C VAL A 9 -61.73 4.73 3.73
N VAL A 10 -61.30 5.55 2.81
CA VAL A 10 -60.06 5.36 2.03
C VAL A 10 -58.89 5.83 2.89
N ALA A 11 -58.15 4.90 3.48
CA ALA A 11 -56.90 5.17 4.15
C ALA A 11 -55.80 5.45 3.09
N ALA A 12 -55.49 6.73 2.87
CA ALA A 12 -54.37 7.13 2.04
C ALA A 12 -53.06 6.83 2.77
N TRP A 13 -52.36 5.79 2.33
CA TRP A 13 -50.96 5.51 2.74
C TRP A 13 -50.07 6.56 2.08
N LEU A 14 -49.64 7.54 2.85
CA LEU A 14 -48.54 8.44 2.47
C LEU A 14 -47.24 7.64 2.48
N PHE A 15 -46.86 7.15 1.32
CA PHE A 15 -45.46 6.75 1.09
C PHE A 15 -44.63 8.02 1.15
N ALA A 16 -43.99 8.26 2.28
CA ALA A 16 -42.91 9.22 2.36
C ALA A 16 -41.77 8.69 1.51
N SER A 17 -41.72 9.10 0.25
CA SER A 17 -40.55 8.94 -0.60
C SER A 17 -39.38 9.64 0.10
N ALA A 18 -38.46 8.87 0.65
CA ALA A 18 -37.16 9.37 1.14
C ALA A 18 -36.46 9.99 -0.07
N THR A 19 -36.51 11.31 -0.19
CA THR A 19 -35.67 12.04 -1.14
C THR A 19 -34.23 11.80 -0.77
N PRO A 20 -33.35 11.45 -1.72
CA PRO A 20 -31.93 11.31 -1.43
C PRO A 20 -31.45 12.62 -0.82
N SER A 21 -30.76 12.53 0.33
CA SER A 21 -30.13 13.66 1.00
C SER A 21 -29.11 14.27 0.05
N SER A 22 -29.38 15.45 -0.49
CA SER A 22 -28.40 16.18 -1.28
C SER A 22 -27.46 16.94 -0.34
N ALA A 23 -26.16 16.90 -0.60
CA ALA A 23 -25.19 17.60 0.22
C ALA A 23 -25.09 19.07 -0.21
N ARG A 24 -25.19 20.01 0.76
CA ARG A 24 -24.96 21.43 0.47
C ARG A 24 -23.46 21.72 0.39
N GLY A 25 -23.07 22.49 -0.61
CA GLY A 25 -21.70 22.91 -0.88
C GLY A 25 -21.48 23.18 -2.37
N PRO A 26 -20.25 23.42 -2.82
CA PRO A 26 -19.04 23.48 -1.99
C PRO A 26 -18.92 24.77 -1.16
N TYR A 27 -18.51 24.64 0.10
CA TYR A 27 -18.06 25.75 0.92
C TYR A 27 -16.55 25.86 0.80
N GLY A 28 -16.05 27.10 0.69
CA GLY A 28 -14.64 27.32 0.35
C GLY A 28 -14.30 26.89 -1.07
N SER A 29 -13.02 26.79 -1.37
CA SER A 29 -12.53 26.45 -2.71
C SER A 29 -11.34 25.49 -2.63
N ILE A 30 -11.42 24.35 -3.27
CA ILE A 30 -10.29 23.46 -3.53
C ILE A 30 -10.00 23.54 -5.03
N THR A 31 -8.79 23.95 -5.40
CA THR A 31 -8.32 24.00 -6.78
C THR A 31 -6.95 23.35 -6.88
N VAL A 32 -6.87 22.17 -7.52
CA VAL A 32 -5.63 21.44 -7.78
C VAL A 32 -5.63 21.03 -9.24
N GLY A 33 -5.03 21.84 -10.08
CA GLY A 33 -5.09 21.67 -11.53
C GLY A 33 -6.53 21.68 -12.05
N ASN A 34 -6.97 20.56 -12.65
CA ASN A 34 -8.34 20.42 -13.15
C ASN A 34 -9.35 19.97 -12.09
N TRP A 35 -8.87 19.63 -10.88
CA TRP A 35 -9.73 19.23 -9.77
C TRP A 35 -10.29 20.46 -9.08
N LYS A 36 -11.61 20.52 -8.96
CA LYS A 36 -12.33 21.62 -8.30
C LYS A 36 -13.33 21.07 -7.30
N GLY A 37 -13.47 21.75 -6.14
CA GLY A 37 -14.38 21.33 -5.10
C GLY A 37 -14.33 22.21 -3.86
N GLY A 38 -14.68 21.64 -2.71
CA GLY A 38 -14.70 22.29 -1.41
C GLY A 38 -15.25 21.41 -0.32
N ALA A 39 -15.74 22.00 0.77
CA ALA A 39 -16.39 21.32 1.88
C ALA A 39 -17.88 21.16 1.64
N PHE A 40 -18.47 20.09 2.18
CA PHE A 40 -19.89 19.78 2.05
C PHE A 40 -20.53 19.44 3.40
N THR A 41 -21.80 19.78 3.53
CA THR A 41 -22.60 19.51 4.74
C THR A 41 -23.82 18.65 4.39
N ASP A 42 -24.36 17.99 5.38
CA ASP A 42 -25.65 17.34 5.30
C ASP A 42 -26.78 18.38 5.19
N ASP A 43 -27.70 18.19 4.28
CA ASP A 43 -28.77 19.16 3.99
C ASP A 43 -29.76 19.36 5.13
N LYS A 44 -29.96 18.33 5.95
CA LYS A 44 -30.93 18.35 7.03
C LYS A 44 -30.38 18.93 8.31
N SER A 45 -29.18 18.47 8.68
CA SER A 45 -28.54 18.87 9.95
C SER A 45 -27.58 20.03 9.81
N GLY A 46 -27.11 20.37 8.60
CA GLY A 46 -26.05 21.35 8.37
C GLY A 46 -24.67 20.87 8.87
N ALA A 47 -24.57 19.63 9.37
CA ALA A 47 -23.33 19.08 9.88
C ALA A 47 -22.32 18.84 8.77
N PHE A 48 -21.03 19.13 9.02
CA PHE A 48 -19.96 18.85 8.08
C PHE A 48 -19.86 17.35 7.80
N THR A 49 -19.83 16.96 6.52
CA THR A 49 -19.74 15.57 6.10
C THR A 49 -18.38 15.20 5.51
N HIS A 50 -17.90 15.99 4.55
CA HIS A 50 -16.67 15.68 3.82
C HIS A 50 -16.13 16.90 3.05
N CYS A 51 -14.89 16.81 2.64
CA CYS A 51 -14.33 17.64 1.57
C CYS A 51 -14.16 16.78 0.32
N SER A 52 -14.53 17.32 -0.85
CA SER A 52 -14.35 16.62 -2.11
C SER A 52 -13.94 17.55 -3.23
N ALA A 53 -13.26 17.01 -4.22
CA ALA A 53 -13.00 17.67 -5.49
C ALA A 53 -13.10 16.68 -6.66
N GLY A 54 -13.56 17.15 -7.80
CA GLY A 54 -13.79 16.34 -8.99
C GLY A 54 -13.31 17.02 -10.26
N SER A 55 -13.20 16.21 -11.32
CA SER A 55 -12.86 16.62 -12.67
C SER A 55 -13.68 15.84 -13.67
N THR A 56 -14.12 16.50 -14.76
CA THR A 56 -14.82 15.84 -15.86
C THR A 56 -13.78 15.40 -16.91
N TYR A 57 -13.89 14.16 -17.34
CA TYR A 57 -13.01 13.55 -18.34
C TYR A 57 -13.62 13.62 -19.75
N GLN A 58 -12.81 13.42 -20.77
CA GLN A 58 -13.28 13.43 -22.18
C GLN A 58 -14.32 12.34 -22.47
N SER A 59 -14.32 11.27 -21.70
CA SER A 59 -15.36 10.22 -21.73
C SER A 59 -16.75 10.68 -21.27
N GLY A 60 -16.88 11.90 -20.77
CA GLY A 60 -18.12 12.39 -20.13
C GLY A 60 -18.26 11.98 -18.65
N ILE A 61 -17.36 11.15 -18.14
CA ILE A 61 -17.40 10.73 -16.74
C ILE A 61 -16.88 11.86 -15.85
N PHE A 62 -17.67 12.25 -14.87
CA PHE A 62 -17.24 13.06 -13.74
C PHE A 62 -16.62 12.15 -12.68
N PHE A 63 -15.35 12.35 -12.39
CA PHE A 63 -14.61 11.60 -11.37
C PHE A 63 -14.32 12.52 -10.19
N MET A 64 -14.66 12.06 -8.99
CA MET A 64 -14.55 12.80 -7.74
C MET A 64 -13.78 12.00 -6.70
N VAL A 65 -12.99 12.69 -5.88
CA VAL A 65 -12.34 12.15 -4.68
C VAL A 65 -12.86 12.89 -3.48
N ALA A 66 -13.25 12.18 -2.44
CA ALA A 66 -13.75 12.75 -1.21
C ALA A 66 -13.03 12.19 0.01
N VAL A 67 -12.83 13.04 1.04
CA VAL A 67 -12.33 12.67 2.36
C VAL A 67 -13.36 13.08 3.39
N ALA A 68 -13.89 12.11 4.12
CA ALA A 68 -14.92 12.34 5.13
C ALA A 68 -14.35 12.92 6.43
N ALA A 69 -15.23 13.42 7.28
CA ALA A 69 -14.86 13.98 8.59
C ALA A 69 -14.11 12.98 9.50
N ASN A 70 -14.33 11.68 9.36
CA ASN A 70 -13.64 10.63 10.11
C ASN A 70 -12.29 10.20 9.47
N GLY A 71 -11.91 10.81 8.33
CA GLY A 71 -10.67 10.49 7.61
C GLY A 71 -10.81 9.33 6.60
N SER A 72 -11.97 8.68 6.48
CA SER A 72 -12.21 7.72 5.40
C SER A 72 -12.24 8.46 4.05
N TRP A 73 -11.84 7.77 2.98
CA TRP A 73 -11.83 8.34 1.65
C TRP A 73 -12.60 7.48 0.66
N ARG A 74 -13.11 8.11 -0.39
CA ARG A 74 -13.93 7.45 -1.39
C ARG A 74 -13.74 8.07 -2.76
N LEU A 75 -14.06 7.30 -3.79
CA LEU A 75 -14.16 7.77 -5.17
C LEU A 75 -15.64 7.87 -5.55
N GLY A 76 -15.96 8.90 -6.31
CA GLY A 76 -17.28 9.05 -6.93
C GLY A 76 -17.13 9.05 -8.44
N LEU A 77 -17.95 8.29 -9.14
CA LEU A 77 -18.00 8.22 -10.59
C LEU A 77 -19.41 8.52 -11.06
N ALA A 78 -19.59 9.49 -11.93
CA ALA A 78 -20.92 9.83 -12.46
C ALA A 78 -20.89 10.00 -13.98
N HIS A 79 -21.96 9.56 -14.64
CA HIS A 79 -22.14 9.74 -16.08
C HIS A 79 -23.61 9.83 -16.44
N ASP A 80 -23.98 10.74 -17.32
CA ASP A 80 -25.37 11.04 -17.66
C ASP A 80 -26.11 9.90 -18.37
N SER A 81 -25.39 9.04 -19.09
CA SER A 81 -25.99 7.90 -19.78
C SER A 81 -26.20 6.66 -18.92
N TRP A 82 -25.68 6.63 -17.70
CA TRP A 82 -25.83 5.46 -16.83
C TRP A 82 -27.27 5.28 -16.37
N ARG A 83 -27.67 4.03 -16.19
CA ARG A 83 -28.98 3.60 -15.67
C ARG A 83 -28.73 2.48 -14.66
N LEU A 84 -28.15 2.85 -13.53
CA LEU A 84 -27.79 1.94 -12.46
C LEU A 84 -28.97 1.73 -11.51
N THR A 85 -29.02 0.55 -10.87
CA THR A 85 -30.00 0.28 -9.82
C THR A 85 -29.45 0.79 -8.49
N PRO A 86 -30.05 1.81 -7.85
CA PRO A 86 -29.59 2.31 -6.57
C PRO A 86 -29.53 1.20 -5.51
N GLY A 87 -28.43 1.14 -4.76
CA GLY A 87 -28.21 0.15 -3.69
C GLY A 87 -27.73 -1.24 -4.15
N GLU A 88 -27.71 -1.52 -5.44
CA GLU A 88 -27.19 -2.78 -5.98
C GLU A 88 -25.68 -2.67 -6.24
N ALA A 89 -24.87 -3.17 -5.27
CA ALA A 89 -23.43 -3.13 -5.36
C ALA A 89 -22.92 -4.06 -6.47
N PHE A 90 -21.88 -3.63 -7.19
CA PHE A 90 -21.21 -4.44 -8.20
C PHE A 90 -19.69 -4.43 -8.04
N PRO A 91 -18.99 -5.51 -8.44
CA PRO A 91 -17.53 -5.58 -8.36
C PRO A 91 -16.87 -4.60 -9.33
N LEU A 92 -15.82 -3.94 -8.85
CA LEU A 92 -15.02 -2.97 -9.57
C LEU A 92 -13.54 -3.25 -9.35
N ALA A 93 -12.78 -3.43 -10.42
CA ALA A 93 -11.33 -3.59 -10.36
C ALA A 93 -10.64 -2.28 -10.74
N LEU A 94 -9.81 -1.75 -9.84
CA LEU A 94 -9.01 -0.54 -10.06
C LEU A 94 -7.55 -0.91 -10.26
N THR A 95 -6.91 -0.40 -11.31
CA THR A 95 -5.46 -0.49 -11.51
C THR A 95 -4.85 0.89 -11.59
N PHE A 96 -3.61 1.03 -11.14
CA PHE A 96 -2.85 2.27 -11.19
C PHE A 96 -1.55 2.02 -11.95
N ASP A 97 -1.33 2.74 -13.06
CA ASP A 97 -0.16 2.59 -13.95
C ASP A 97 0.13 1.13 -14.34
N GLY A 98 -0.92 0.35 -14.61
CA GLY A 98 -0.80 -1.07 -14.98
C GLY A 98 -0.38 -2.01 -13.83
N GLN A 99 -0.31 -1.52 -12.60
CA GLN A 99 -0.06 -2.35 -11.42
C GLN A 99 -1.24 -3.31 -11.17
N PRO A 100 -1.06 -4.36 -10.36
CA PRO A 100 -2.14 -5.29 -10.02
C PRO A 100 -3.41 -4.59 -9.56
N ALA A 101 -4.56 -5.13 -9.97
CA ALA A 101 -5.86 -4.55 -9.68
C ALA A 101 -6.22 -4.64 -8.20
N PHE A 102 -6.81 -3.57 -7.67
CA PHE A 102 -7.54 -3.56 -6.41
C PHE A 102 -9.02 -3.84 -6.70
N ASN A 103 -9.56 -4.88 -6.08
CA ASN A 103 -10.98 -5.18 -6.17
C ASN A 103 -11.71 -4.43 -5.05
N VAL A 104 -12.67 -3.62 -5.45
CA VAL A 104 -13.55 -2.84 -4.58
C VAL A 104 -14.99 -3.03 -5.07
N TYR A 105 -15.95 -2.45 -4.37
CA TYR A 105 -17.34 -2.46 -4.80
C TYR A 105 -17.82 -1.05 -5.13
N GLY A 106 -18.41 -0.92 -6.31
CA GLY A 106 -19.19 0.26 -6.67
C GLY A 106 -20.58 0.16 -6.09
N MET A 107 -20.99 1.15 -5.31
CA MET A 107 -22.34 1.29 -4.75
C MET A 107 -23.08 2.43 -5.45
N PRO A 108 -24.06 2.14 -6.30
CA PRO A 108 -24.90 3.18 -6.89
C PRO A 108 -25.68 3.93 -5.80
N LEU A 109 -25.46 5.24 -5.70
CA LEU A 109 -26.28 6.13 -4.85
C LEU A 109 -27.47 6.70 -5.58
N GLY A 110 -27.54 6.51 -6.90
CA GLY A 110 -28.59 6.91 -7.82
C GLY A 110 -28.33 6.28 -9.17
N GLU A 111 -29.20 6.52 -10.16
CA GLU A 111 -29.07 5.94 -11.49
C GLU A 111 -27.76 6.32 -12.23
N LYS A 112 -27.17 7.46 -11.87
CA LYS A 112 -26.03 8.05 -12.59
C LYS A 112 -24.76 8.20 -11.76
N LEU A 113 -24.79 7.83 -10.47
CA LEU A 113 -23.70 8.06 -9.53
C LEU A 113 -23.33 6.77 -8.80
N VAL A 114 -22.06 6.42 -8.87
CA VAL A 114 -21.43 5.30 -8.14
C VAL A 114 -20.52 5.87 -7.06
N ASN A 115 -20.67 5.41 -5.83
CA ASN A 115 -19.73 5.61 -4.74
C ASN A 115 -18.87 4.37 -4.57
N VAL A 116 -17.57 4.55 -4.38
CA VAL A 116 -16.60 3.49 -4.13
C VAL A 116 -15.90 3.83 -2.82
N GLU A 117 -16.25 3.11 -1.76
CA GLU A 117 -15.53 3.22 -0.49
C GLU A 117 -14.13 2.62 -0.66
N MET A 118 -13.13 3.43 -0.38
CA MET A 118 -11.74 3.05 -0.56
C MET A 118 -11.14 2.58 0.77
N PRO A 119 -10.43 1.45 0.77
CA PRO A 119 -9.73 1.01 1.99
C PRO A 119 -8.79 2.09 2.51
N VAL A 120 -8.75 2.30 3.83
CA VAL A 120 -7.76 3.16 4.47
C VAL A 120 -6.43 2.40 4.51
N ASN A 121 -5.82 2.28 3.33
CA ASN A 121 -4.57 1.59 3.08
C ASN A 121 -3.56 2.59 2.52
N SER A 122 -2.47 2.81 3.24
CA SER A 122 -1.43 3.77 2.87
C SER A 122 -0.75 3.44 1.53
N ALA A 123 -0.63 2.15 1.17
CA ALA A 123 -0.10 1.73 -0.13
C ALA A 123 -1.04 2.16 -1.27
N LEU A 124 -2.34 1.93 -1.12
CA LEU A 124 -3.35 2.32 -2.10
C LEU A 124 -3.44 3.85 -2.23
N ILE A 125 -3.43 4.57 -1.09
CA ILE A 125 -3.37 6.03 -1.07
C ILE A 125 -2.12 6.54 -1.80
N ASN A 126 -0.96 5.94 -1.56
CA ASN A 126 0.29 6.30 -2.22
C ASN A 126 0.31 5.95 -3.70
N GLN A 127 -0.26 4.80 -4.09
CA GLN A 127 -0.42 4.45 -5.50
C GLN A 127 -1.33 5.46 -6.20
N PHE A 128 -2.50 5.77 -5.65
CA PHE A 128 -3.39 6.79 -6.19
C PHE A 128 -2.70 8.15 -6.31
N ARG A 129 -1.92 8.56 -5.31
CA ARG A 129 -1.19 9.84 -5.33
C ARG A 129 -0.08 9.90 -6.36
N LYS A 130 0.63 8.79 -6.59
CA LYS A 130 1.81 8.73 -7.49
C LYS A 130 1.46 8.33 -8.91
N ALA A 131 0.32 7.66 -9.11
CA ALA A 131 -0.08 7.18 -10.40
C ALA A 131 -0.38 8.33 -11.38
N ARG A 132 -0.04 8.09 -12.64
CA ARG A 132 -0.41 8.96 -13.76
C ARG A 132 -1.75 8.57 -14.36
N GLN A 133 -2.09 7.29 -14.24
CA GLN A 133 -3.31 6.73 -14.82
C GLN A 133 -3.96 5.74 -13.84
N MET A 134 -5.27 5.83 -13.74
CA MET A 134 -6.10 4.80 -13.13
C MET A 134 -6.97 4.16 -14.22
N THR A 135 -7.10 2.84 -14.16
CA THR A 135 -8.06 2.11 -14.97
C THR A 135 -9.09 1.46 -14.04
N ALA A 136 -10.36 1.64 -14.35
CA ALA A 136 -11.47 1.00 -13.66
C ALA A 136 -12.15 0.01 -14.60
N PHE A 137 -12.26 -1.25 -14.20
CA PHE A 137 -12.97 -2.29 -14.94
C PHE A 137 -14.23 -2.70 -14.17
N ALA A 138 -15.40 -2.50 -14.77
CA ALA A 138 -16.67 -2.84 -14.19
C ALA A 138 -17.65 -3.30 -15.28
N GLN A 139 -18.44 -4.34 -15.00
CA GLN A 139 -19.51 -4.83 -15.89
C GLN A 139 -19.06 -5.04 -17.36
N GLY A 140 -17.84 -5.57 -17.54
CA GLY A 140 -17.27 -5.83 -18.87
C GLY A 140 -16.71 -4.59 -19.59
N GLN A 141 -16.75 -3.41 -18.98
CA GLN A 141 -16.23 -2.16 -19.55
C GLN A 141 -14.98 -1.67 -18.84
N LEU A 142 -14.10 -1.04 -19.61
CA LEU A 142 -12.83 -0.48 -19.15
C LEU A 142 -12.88 1.05 -19.26
N PHE A 143 -12.64 1.72 -18.14
CA PHE A 143 -12.59 3.17 -18.05
C PHE A 143 -11.19 3.62 -17.66
N GLN A 144 -10.66 4.65 -18.32
CA GLN A 144 -9.33 5.18 -18.05
C GLN A 144 -9.41 6.62 -17.56
N PHE A 145 -8.65 6.92 -16.50
CA PHE A 145 -8.59 8.23 -15.86
C PHE A 145 -7.16 8.69 -15.74
N ASN A 146 -6.89 9.89 -16.20
CA ASN A 146 -5.59 10.53 -15.98
C ASN A 146 -5.56 11.15 -14.59
N LEU A 147 -4.63 10.72 -13.75
CA LEU A 147 -4.50 11.13 -12.34
C LEU A 147 -3.50 12.28 -12.14
N ASN A 148 -3.45 13.22 -13.08
CA ASN A 148 -2.56 14.38 -12.93
C ASN A 148 -2.86 15.14 -11.61
N GLN A 149 -1.79 15.42 -10.85
CA GLN A 149 -1.82 16.21 -9.62
C GLN A 149 -2.56 15.57 -8.42
N THR A 150 -2.92 14.30 -8.48
CA THR A 150 -3.51 13.58 -7.33
C THR A 150 -2.57 13.52 -6.12
N ALA A 151 -1.26 13.63 -6.33
CA ALA A 151 -0.28 13.77 -5.25
C ALA A 151 -0.55 14.98 -4.34
N GLN A 152 -1.11 16.04 -4.90
CA GLN A 152 -1.44 17.29 -4.20
C GLN A 152 -2.92 17.35 -3.78
N LEU A 153 -3.78 16.60 -4.46
CA LEU A 153 -5.23 16.58 -4.22
C LEU A 153 -5.58 16.03 -2.83
N LEU A 154 -5.07 14.86 -2.46
CA LEU A 154 -5.37 14.27 -1.15
C LEU A 154 -4.89 15.13 0.04
N PRO A 155 -3.67 15.71 0.04
CA PRO A 155 -3.29 16.69 1.05
C PRO A 155 -4.22 17.91 1.11
N ALA A 156 -4.66 18.44 -0.03
CA ALA A 156 -5.59 19.56 -0.06
C ALA A 156 -6.96 19.21 0.57
N LEU A 157 -7.49 18.03 0.26
CA LEU A 157 -8.72 17.51 0.86
C LEU A 157 -8.59 17.29 2.36
N LEU A 158 -7.47 16.72 2.83
CA LEU A 158 -7.20 16.53 4.26
C LEU A 158 -7.07 17.86 4.99
N ASN A 159 -6.37 18.83 4.42
CA ASN A 159 -6.26 20.17 4.98
C ASN A 159 -7.62 20.87 5.08
N CYS A 160 -8.48 20.67 4.08
CA CYS A 160 -9.87 21.14 4.11
C CYS A 160 -10.63 20.50 5.29
N VAL A 161 -10.57 19.18 5.46
CA VAL A 161 -11.22 18.48 6.57
C VAL A 161 -10.74 18.98 7.92
N VAL A 162 -9.42 19.14 8.11
CA VAL A 162 -8.83 19.64 9.36
C VAL A 162 -9.26 21.07 9.63
N SER A 163 -9.24 21.94 8.61
CA SER A 163 -9.63 23.34 8.74
C SER A 163 -11.11 23.49 9.12
N VAL A 164 -11.99 22.77 8.44
CA VAL A 164 -13.43 22.80 8.73
C VAL A 164 -13.76 22.25 10.11
N LYS A 165 -13.09 21.16 10.53
CA LYS A 165 -13.26 20.63 11.90
C LYS A 165 -12.82 21.61 12.97
N LYS A 166 -11.78 22.40 12.71
CA LYS A 166 -11.24 23.37 13.67
C LYS A 166 -12.02 24.69 13.69
N ASN A 167 -12.42 25.19 12.52
CA ASN A 167 -12.87 26.57 12.33
C ASN A 167 -14.33 26.67 11.86
N GLY A 168 -15.00 25.54 11.63
CA GLY A 168 -16.37 25.51 11.06
C GLY A 168 -16.41 25.69 9.53
N VAL A 169 -17.54 25.35 8.94
CA VAL A 169 -17.77 25.35 7.47
C VAL A 169 -17.65 26.74 6.87
N SER A 170 -18.08 27.79 7.61
CA SER A 170 -17.99 29.19 7.16
C SER A 170 -16.56 29.66 6.89
N ASN A 171 -15.58 28.99 7.48
CA ASN A 171 -14.15 29.28 7.36
C ASN A 171 -13.41 28.15 6.60
N ALA A 172 -14.09 27.49 5.68
CA ALA A 172 -13.48 26.39 4.92
C ALA A 172 -12.23 26.81 4.12
N GLY A 173 -12.12 28.10 3.78
CA GLY A 173 -10.91 28.67 3.17
C GLY A 173 -10.68 28.26 1.71
N GLU A 174 -9.56 28.72 1.18
CA GLU A 174 -9.07 28.30 -0.14
C GLU A 174 -7.91 27.31 0.02
N PHE A 175 -8.05 26.16 -0.64
CA PHE A 175 -7.04 25.10 -0.67
C PHE A 175 -6.50 24.96 -2.10
N ALA A 176 -5.98 26.08 -2.63
CA ALA A 176 -5.31 26.08 -3.93
C ALA A 176 -3.86 25.63 -3.73
N VAL A 177 -3.41 24.64 -4.50
CA VAL A 177 -1.98 24.45 -4.70
C VAL A 177 -1.56 25.40 -5.81
N ALA A 178 -1.04 26.57 -5.40
CA ALA A 178 -0.50 27.51 -6.36
C ALA A 178 0.68 26.85 -7.09
N THR A 179 0.52 26.60 -8.37
CA THR A 179 1.62 26.46 -9.33
C THR A 179 2.21 27.84 -9.60
N LYS A 180 2.64 28.55 -8.54
CA LYS A 180 3.43 29.75 -8.74
C LYS A 180 4.89 29.33 -8.66
N PRO A 181 5.68 29.53 -9.73
CA PRO A 181 7.12 29.43 -9.60
C PRO A 181 7.54 30.42 -8.52
N ALA A 182 8.23 29.98 -7.51
CA ALA A 182 8.86 30.86 -6.56
C ALA A 182 9.72 31.84 -7.34
N ALA A 183 9.49 33.14 -7.13
CA ALA A 183 10.34 34.16 -7.70
C ALA A 183 11.78 33.90 -7.24
N ALA A 184 12.64 33.59 -8.19
CA ALA A 184 14.06 33.36 -7.96
C ALA A 184 14.72 34.66 -7.51
N PRO A 185 15.68 34.63 -6.57
CA PRO A 185 16.57 35.73 -6.34
C PRO A 185 17.37 36.05 -7.62
N PRO A 186 17.85 37.29 -7.83
CA PRO A 186 18.43 37.71 -9.10
C PRO A 186 19.60 36.79 -9.49
N GLN A 187 19.49 36.22 -10.66
CA GLN A 187 20.46 35.28 -11.24
C GLN A 187 21.72 36.04 -11.71
N GLN A 188 22.85 35.57 -11.22
CA GLN A 188 24.09 35.64 -11.99
C GLN A 188 23.99 34.64 -13.14
N ALA A 189 24.32 35.08 -14.34
CA ALA A 189 24.26 34.32 -15.56
C ALA A 189 25.12 33.06 -15.48
N ALA A 190 24.50 31.90 -15.67
CA ALA A 190 25.16 30.61 -15.82
C ALA A 190 24.84 30.00 -17.17
N ALA A 191 25.83 29.38 -17.74
CA ALA A 191 25.97 28.76 -19.07
C ALA A 191 24.91 27.67 -19.39
N PRO A 192 24.76 27.23 -20.68
CA PRO A 192 23.55 26.59 -21.17
C PRO A 192 23.35 25.14 -20.78
N ASN A 193 22.13 24.88 -20.35
CA ASN A 193 21.32 23.65 -20.40
C ASN A 193 22.01 22.28 -20.40
N ALA A 194 22.04 21.65 -19.20
CA ALA A 194 21.90 20.21 -19.07
C ALA A 194 20.40 19.84 -19.01
N PRO A 195 19.94 18.75 -19.65
CA PRO A 195 18.56 18.31 -19.58
C PRO A 195 18.16 17.94 -18.15
N PRO A 196 16.88 18.11 -17.73
CA PRO A 196 16.43 17.81 -16.36
C PRO A 196 16.72 16.34 -16.05
N ALA A 197 17.43 16.12 -14.96
CA ALA A 197 17.72 14.78 -14.47
C ALA A 197 16.39 14.03 -14.21
N LYS A 198 16.16 12.95 -14.94
CA LYS A 198 15.03 12.06 -14.73
C LYS A 198 15.13 11.49 -13.31
N GLN A 199 14.10 11.67 -12.50
CA GLN A 199 14.08 11.15 -11.15
C GLN A 199 14.15 9.61 -11.18
N ALA A 200 15.19 9.05 -10.56
CA ALA A 200 15.36 7.62 -10.39
C ALA A 200 14.19 7.04 -9.57
N ARG A 201 13.62 5.93 -10.02
CA ARG A 201 12.59 5.21 -9.25
C ARG A 201 13.29 4.48 -8.10
N SER A 202 12.77 4.58 -6.88
CA SER A 202 13.30 3.85 -5.74
C SER A 202 12.23 2.95 -5.12
N GLY A 203 12.63 1.72 -4.79
CA GLY A 203 11.86 0.77 -3.99
C GLY A 203 12.56 0.52 -2.66
N THR A 204 11.82 0.06 -1.64
CA THR A 204 12.40 -0.32 -0.36
C THR A 204 11.94 -1.71 0.07
N GLY A 205 12.81 -2.42 0.77
CA GLY A 205 12.55 -3.70 1.40
C GLY A 205 13.41 -3.86 2.65
N THR A 206 13.46 -5.06 3.16
CA THR A 206 14.27 -5.45 4.31
C THR A 206 15.29 -6.51 3.90
N GLY A 207 16.42 -6.57 4.58
CA GLY A 207 17.39 -7.65 4.48
C GLY A 207 18.02 -7.92 5.83
N PHE A 208 18.75 -9.02 5.94
CA PHE A 208 19.48 -9.33 7.18
C PHE A 208 20.82 -10.03 6.90
N VAL A 209 21.79 -9.77 7.76
CA VAL A 209 23.14 -10.32 7.65
C VAL A 209 23.15 -11.78 8.03
N VAL A 210 23.69 -12.64 7.18
CA VAL A 210 23.73 -14.11 7.36
C VAL A 210 25.12 -14.69 7.53
N SER A 211 26.18 -13.91 7.28
CA SER A 211 27.56 -14.40 7.39
C SER A 211 28.53 -13.38 7.96
N ASP A 212 29.58 -13.88 8.60
CA ASP A 212 30.68 -13.07 9.13
C ASP A 212 31.48 -12.35 8.03
N SER A 213 31.33 -12.73 6.76
CA SER A 213 31.92 -12.06 5.60
C SER A 213 31.05 -10.95 4.99
N GLY A 214 29.90 -10.64 5.61
CA GLY A 214 29.05 -9.51 5.21
C GLY A 214 28.03 -9.81 4.12
N HIS A 215 27.62 -11.08 3.99
CA HIS A 215 26.50 -11.45 3.13
C HIS A 215 25.17 -11.06 3.77
N VAL A 216 24.27 -10.51 2.95
CA VAL A 216 22.92 -10.07 3.33
C VAL A 216 21.91 -10.79 2.46
N VAL A 217 20.90 -11.38 3.08
CA VAL A 217 19.74 -11.98 2.39
C VAL A 217 18.60 -10.97 2.31
N THR A 218 17.92 -10.96 1.17
CA THR A 218 16.65 -10.25 0.96
C THR A 218 15.80 -11.04 -0.05
N ASN A 219 14.64 -10.53 -0.46
CA ASN A 219 13.89 -11.13 -1.56
C ASN A 219 14.44 -10.69 -2.93
N HIS A 220 14.31 -11.58 -3.93
CA HIS A 220 14.62 -11.28 -5.33
C HIS A 220 13.86 -10.04 -5.82
N HIS A 221 12.53 -10.00 -5.61
CA HIS A 221 11.70 -8.88 -6.06
C HIS A 221 12.05 -7.51 -5.43
N VAL A 222 12.80 -7.49 -4.33
CA VAL A 222 13.28 -6.24 -3.70
C VAL A 222 14.42 -5.63 -4.49
N VAL A 223 15.23 -6.47 -5.17
CA VAL A 223 16.44 -6.05 -5.88
C VAL A 223 16.37 -6.23 -7.39
N ASP A 224 15.28 -6.77 -7.91
CA ASP A 224 15.10 -6.98 -9.36
C ASP A 224 15.10 -5.64 -10.12
N GLY A 225 15.93 -5.57 -11.16
CA GLY A 225 16.07 -4.40 -12.02
C GLY A 225 16.75 -3.19 -11.36
N CYS A 226 17.32 -3.32 -10.16
CA CYS A 226 18.03 -2.23 -9.51
C CYS A 226 19.32 -1.89 -10.25
N SER A 227 19.57 -0.60 -10.49
CA SER A 227 20.85 -0.07 -10.94
C SER A 227 21.81 0.17 -9.77
N GLU A 228 21.28 0.41 -8.59
CA GLU A 228 22.00 0.55 -7.35
C GLU A 228 21.20 -0.03 -6.17
N ILE A 229 21.89 -0.76 -5.31
CA ILE A 229 21.33 -1.33 -4.09
C ILE A 229 22.13 -0.79 -2.91
N THR A 230 21.43 -0.24 -1.91
CA THR A 230 22.04 0.17 -0.65
C THR A 230 21.37 -0.50 0.53
N GLY A 231 22.15 -0.74 1.60
CA GLY A 231 21.67 -1.28 2.86
C GLY A 231 21.99 -0.32 4.01
N ASN A 232 21.03 -0.15 4.92
CA ASN A 232 21.20 0.72 6.08
C ASN A 232 20.77 -0.01 7.34
N LEU A 233 21.68 -0.18 8.31
CA LEU A 233 21.34 -0.54 9.69
C LEU A 233 20.72 0.67 10.38
N SER A 234 19.76 0.47 11.28
CA SER A 234 19.10 1.54 12.02
C SER A 234 20.15 2.47 12.67
N GLY A 235 20.11 3.76 12.31
CA GLY A 235 21.02 4.78 12.83
C GLY A 235 22.44 4.81 12.23
N ALA A 236 22.77 3.93 11.27
CA ALA A 236 24.05 3.93 10.57
C ALA A 236 23.97 4.59 9.20
N ALA A 237 25.12 4.90 8.59
CA ALA A 237 25.18 5.33 7.20
C ALA A 237 24.83 4.18 6.25
N ALA A 238 24.17 4.52 5.12
CA ALA A 238 23.89 3.53 4.10
C ALA A 238 25.20 3.04 3.44
N VAL A 239 25.29 1.72 3.20
CA VAL A 239 26.39 1.09 2.51
C VAL A 239 25.92 0.54 1.17
N LYS A 240 26.76 0.61 0.14
CA LYS A 240 26.46 0.03 -1.17
C LYS A 240 26.60 -1.48 -1.10
N LEU A 241 25.58 -2.18 -1.57
CA LEU A 241 25.53 -3.64 -1.63
C LEU A 241 25.63 -4.11 -3.08
N ARG A 242 26.36 -5.20 -3.30
CA ARG A 242 26.50 -5.84 -4.61
C ARG A 242 25.66 -7.12 -4.66
N LEU A 243 24.86 -7.29 -5.68
CA LEU A 243 24.14 -8.55 -5.92
C LEU A 243 25.19 -9.65 -6.25
N VAL A 244 25.14 -10.76 -5.51
CA VAL A 244 26.01 -11.93 -5.67
C VAL A 244 25.29 -13.04 -6.43
N SER A 245 24.09 -13.36 -5.97
CA SER A 245 23.25 -14.42 -6.51
C SER A 245 21.78 -14.08 -6.26
N ASP A 246 20.89 -14.56 -7.10
CA ASP A 246 19.46 -14.45 -6.91
C ASP A 246 18.73 -15.72 -7.40
N ASP A 247 17.57 -15.98 -6.82
CA ASP A 247 16.69 -17.09 -7.12
C ASP A 247 15.26 -16.55 -7.27
N GLU A 248 14.86 -16.30 -8.50
CA GLU A 248 13.51 -15.81 -8.83
C GLU A 248 12.42 -16.83 -8.40
N THR A 249 12.73 -18.14 -8.49
CA THR A 249 11.77 -19.21 -8.18
C THR A 249 11.43 -19.25 -6.69
N ASN A 250 12.42 -19.06 -5.82
CA ASN A 250 12.25 -19.03 -4.37
C ASN A 250 12.14 -17.61 -3.82
N ASP A 251 12.20 -16.59 -4.68
CA ASP A 251 12.17 -15.16 -4.32
C ASP A 251 13.25 -14.78 -3.29
N LEU A 252 14.49 -15.24 -3.50
CA LEU A 252 15.64 -14.96 -2.65
C LEU A 252 16.72 -14.23 -3.43
N ALA A 253 17.44 -13.33 -2.76
CA ALA A 253 18.63 -12.66 -3.28
C ALA A 253 19.71 -12.57 -2.21
N LEU A 254 20.94 -12.75 -2.64
CA LEU A 254 22.16 -12.66 -1.84
C LEU A 254 22.93 -11.41 -2.24
N LEU A 255 23.18 -10.55 -1.27
CA LEU A 255 23.94 -9.33 -1.43
C LEU A 255 25.25 -9.41 -0.66
N GLN A 256 26.27 -8.67 -1.11
CA GLN A 256 27.56 -8.55 -0.46
C GLN A 256 27.82 -7.11 -0.05
N ALA A 257 28.08 -6.88 1.23
CA ALA A 257 28.58 -5.62 1.74
C ALA A 257 30.09 -5.46 1.51
N PRO A 258 30.62 -4.25 1.40
CA PRO A 258 32.04 -3.98 1.22
C PRO A 258 32.89 -4.34 2.45
N SER A 259 32.26 -4.43 3.62
CA SER A 259 32.88 -4.79 4.91
C SER A 259 31.96 -5.67 5.73
N PRO A 260 32.49 -6.54 6.61
CA PRO A 260 31.67 -7.33 7.53
C PRO A 260 30.84 -6.46 8.49
N PHE A 261 29.72 -7.01 8.92
CA PHE A 261 28.94 -6.46 10.02
C PHE A 261 29.37 -7.10 11.35
N LYS A 262 29.10 -6.40 12.46
CA LYS A 262 29.46 -6.88 13.79
C LYS A 262 28.64 -8.10 14.21
N ASP A 263 27.33 -8.05 13.91
CA ASP A 263 26.35 -9.03 14.33
C ASP A 263 25.77 -9.76 13.12
N VAL A 264 25.45 -11.04 13.30
CA VAL A 264 25.00 -11.96 12.26
C VAL A 264 23.82 -12.76 12.78
N ALA A 265 22.79 -12.93 11.98
CA ALA A 265 21.64 -13.77 12.31
C ALA A 265 22.02 -15.26 12.33
N SER A 266 21.43 -16.01 13.24
CA SER A 266 21.53 -17.47 13.25
C SER A 266 20.27 -18.08 12.65
N ILE A 267 20.43 -19.08 11.75
CA ILE A 267 19.33 -19.76 11.07
C ILE A 267 18.96 -21.01 11.87
N ARG A 268 17.67 -21.19 12.15
CA ARG A 268 17.18 -22.36 12.88
C ARG A 268 17.45 -23.64 12.09
N GLN A 269 18.01 -24.65 12.75
CA GLN A 269 18.40 -25.91 12.13
C GLN A 269 17.22 -26.88 12.06
N ASN A 270 16.51 -27.06 13.16
CA ASN A 270 15.36 -27.96 13.24
C ASN A 270 14.06 -27.32 12.76
N SER A 271 13.12 -28.14 12.30
CA SER A 271 11.86 -27.69 11.73
C SER A 271 11.01 -26.91 12.72
N ILE A 272 10.30 -25.89 12.23
CA ILE A 272 9.27 -25.16 12.96
C ILE A 272 7.94 -25.92 12.87
N ARG A 273 7.07 -25.77 13.85
CA ARG A 273 5.77 -26.46 13.94
C ARG A 273 4.62 -25.46 13.79
N VAL A 274 3.48 -25.94 13.37
CA VAL A 274 2.21 -25.17 13.44
C VAL A 274 1.93 -24.81 14.91
N GLY A 275 1.57 -23.55 15.16
CA GLY A 275 1.34 -23.01 16.48
C GLY A 275 2.59 -22.43 17.17
N ASP A 276 3.80 -22.69 16.65
CA ASP A 276 5.00 -22.04 17.19
C ASP A 276 4.91 -20.52 17.02
N GLY A 277 5.27 -19.78 18.08
CA GLY A 277 5.30 -18.31 18.06
C GLY A 277 6.40 -17.78 17.14
N VAL A 278 6.10 -16.70 16.44
CA VAL A 278 7.04 -16.03 15.53
C VAL A 278 7.05 -14.51 15.69
N VAL A 279 8.18 -13.92 15.38
CA VAL A 279 8.42 -12.46 15.39
C VAL A 279 8.93 -12.05 14.00
N ALA A 280 8.18 -11.20 13.29
CA ALA A 280 8.61 -10.63 12.04
C ALA A 280 9.17 -9.22 12.26
N ILE A 281 10.34 -8.92 11.68
CA ILE A 281 11.02 -7.64 11.80
C ILE A 281 11.34 -7.10 10.41
N GLY A 282 11.09 -5.79 10.19
CA GLY A 282 11.39 -5.16 8.93
C GLY A 282 11.06 -3.67 8.90
N TYR A 283 11.18 -3.06 7.73
CA TYR A 283 11.01 -1.63 7.50
C TYR A 283 9.76 -1.34 6.63
N PRO A 284 8.54 -1.63 7.13
CA PRO A 284 7.33 -1.38 6.36
C PRO A 284 7.13 0.12 6.17
N TYR A 285 6.85 0.52 4.92
CA TYR A 285 6.59 1.92 4.58
C TYR A 285 7.62 2.91 5.13
N HIS A 286 8.92 2.56 5.04
CA HIS A 286 9.99 3.40 5.55
C HIS A 286 9.90 4.84 5.04
N GLY A 287 10.06 5.80 5.95
CA GLY A 287 9.93 7.23 5.64
C GLY A 287 8.48 7.74 5.53
N LEU A 288 7.47 6.84 5.59
CA LEU A 288 6.06 7.22 5.61
C LEU A 288 5.44 7.04 7.01
N LEU A 289 5.65 5.88 7.65
CA LEU A 289 5.14 5.57 8.99
C LEU A 289 6.20 5.76 10.05
N THR A 290 7.40 5.24 9.80
CA THR A 290 8.54 5.33 10.72
C THR A 290 9.85 5.32 9.94
N SER A 291 10.91 5.86 10.55
CA SER A 291 12.28 5.75 10.04
C SER A 291 13.04 4.58 10.67
N ASP A 292 12.42 3.87 11.63
CA ASP A 292 12.98 2.68 12.29
C ASP A 292 12.24 1.42 11.83
N PHE A 293 12.78 0.24 12.14
CA PHE A 293 12.10 -1.01 11.84
C PHE A 293 10.88 -1.22 12.76
N THR A 294 9.94 -2.02 12.30
CA THR A 294 8.79 -2.46 13.07
C THR A 294 8.93 -3.92 13.47
N VAL A 295 8.27 -4.28 14.56
CA VAL A 295 8.22 -5.63 15.11
C VAL A 295 6.77 -6.05 15.19
N THR A 296 6.44 -7.22 14.63
CA THR A 296 5.11 -7.82 14.75
C THR A 296 5.23 -9.27 15.19
N THR A 297 4.25 -9.73 15.97
CA THR A 297 4.22 -11.08 16.50
C THR A 297 3.05 -11.87 15.96
N GLY A 298 3.18 -13.17 15.93
CA GLY A 298 2.13 -14.10 15.51
C GLY A 298 2.53 -15.54 15.74
N ILE A 299 1.90 -16.44 15.02
CA ILE A 299 2.22 -17.87 15.04
C ILE A 299 2.38 -18.41 13.61
N VAL A 300 2.98 -19.57 13.47
CA VAL A 300 2.90 -20.36 12.24
C VAL A 300 1.49 -20.95 12.14
N SER A 301 0.72 -20.47 11.17
CA SER A 301 -0.67 -20.94 10.94
C SER A 301 -0.71 -22.19 10.07
N SER A 302 0.24 -22.37 9.13
CA SER A 302 0.37 -23.55 8.26
C SER A 302 1.82 -23.76 7.83
N LEU A 303 2.17 -25.01 7.55
CA LEU A 303 3.47 -25.39 6.96
C LEU A 303 3.48 -25.37 5.44
N SER A 304 2.48 -24.79 4.81
CA SER A 304 2.44 -24.56 3.37
C SER A 304 1.81 -23.22 3.04
N GLY A 305 2.23 -22.65 1.92
CA GLY A 305 1.70 -21.44 1.33
C GLY A 305 0.47 -21.69 0.46
N ILE A 306 0.16 -20.73 -0.43
CA ILE A 306 -0.96 -20.80 -1.38
C ILE A 306 -0.79 -22.02 -2.28
N LEU A 307 -1.93 -22.65 -2.60
CA LEU A 307 -1.98 -23.88 -3.43
C LEU A 307 -1.09 -24.99 -2.90
N ASN A 308 -0.95 -25.07 -1.58
CA ASN A 308 -0.12 -26.05 -0.89
C ASN A 308 1.39 -25.98 -1.25
N ASP A 309 1.89 -24.79 -1.57
CA ASP A 309 3.32 -24.57 -1.82
C ASP A 309 4.14 -24.84 -0.54
N THR A 310 4.87 -25.96 -0.56
CA THR A 310 5.65 -26.44 0.59
C THR A 310 6.89 -25.60 0.90
N ARG A 311 7.28 -24.68 0.04
CA ARG A 311 8.42 -23.75 0.23
C ARG A 311 8.10 -22.64 1.23
N HIS A 312 6.83 -22.38 1.50
CA HIS A 312 6.35 -21.29 2.33
C HIS A 312 5.77 -21.75 3.67
N LEU A 313 5.82 -20.86 4.65
CA LEU A 313 5.03 -20.89 5.88
C LEU A 313 3.90 -19.89 5.74
N GLN A 314 2.72 -20.24 6.20
CA GLN A 314 1.67 -19.26 6.49
C GLN A 314 1.81 -18.79 7.93
N ILE A 315 1.76 -17.48 8.16
CA ILE A 315 1.91 -16.84 9.47
C ILE A 315 0.79 -15.84 9.74
N SER A 316 0.45 -15.66 11.02
CA SER A 316 -0.51 -14.64 11.45
C SER A 316 0.15 -13.30 11.84
N ALA A 317 1.49 -13.25 11.95
CA ALA A 317 2.20 -12.00 12.16
C ALA A 317 1.89 -11.01 11.04
N ALA A 318 1.49 -9.78 11.39
CA ALA A 318 1.15 -8.76 10.41
C ALA A 318 2.41 -8.31 9.64
N VAL A 319 2.37 -8.43 8.30
CA VAL A 319 3.45 -7.93 7.44
C VAL A 319 2.88 -7.02 6.35
N GLN A 320 3.68 -6.05 5.95
CA GLN A 320 3.30 -5.00 5.02
C GLN A 320 4.41 -4.82 3.96
N PRO A 321 4.12 -4.17 2.80
CA PRO A 321 5.16 -3.79 1.85
C PRO A 321 6.32 -3.05 2.53
N GLY A 322 7.54 -3.56 2.31
CA GLY A 322 8.75 -3.13 3.01
C GLY A 322 9.27 -4.15 4.03
N ASN A 323 8.42 -5.05 4.57
CA ASN A 323 8.89 -6.19 5.37
C ASN A 323 9.49 -7.31 4.49
N SER A 324 9.22 -7.31 3.18
CA SER A 324 9.77 -8.27 2.22
C SER A 324 11.29 -8.37 2.33
N GLY A 325 11.80 -9.61 2.42
CA GLY A 325 13.22 -9.92 2.63
C GLY A 325 13.67 -9.87 4.08
N GLY A 326 12.80 -9.45 5.01
CA GLY A 326 13.10 -9.39 6.43
C GLY A 326 13.13 -10.75 7.11
N PRO A 327 13.82 -10.86 8.26
CA PRO A 327 13.87 -12.09 9.03
C PRO A 327 12.55 -12.36 9.76
N LEU A 328 12.12 -13.62 9.73
CA LEU A 328 11.10 -14.17 10.61
C LEU A 328 11.82 -15.01 11.67
N PHE A 329 11.67 -14.65 12.92
CA PHE A 329 12.31 -15.35 14.06
C PHE A 329 11.35 -16.28 14.78
N ASP A 330 11.89 -17.34 15.40
CA ASP A 330 11.24 -18.03 16.49
C ASP A 330 11.41 -17.25 17.83
N LEU A 331 10.77 -17.71 18.88
CA LEU A 331 10.90 -17.09 20.20
C LEU A 331 12.25 -17.33 20.87
N GLY A 332 13.17 -18.10 20.27
CA GLY A 332 14.57 -18.22 20.68
C GLY A 332 15.48 -17.16 20.02
N GLY A 333 14.98 -16.45 19.02
CA GLY A 333 15.72 -15.45 18.27
C GLY A 333 16.47 -16.03 17.06
N ALA A 334 16.16 -17.27 16.66
CA ALA A 334 16.71 -17.87 15.43
C ALA A 334 15.78 -17.61 14.24
N VAL A 335 16.37 -17.37 13.06
CA VAL A 335 15.60 -17.16 11.82
C VAL A 335 14.93 -18.48 11.40
N VAL A 336 13.63 -18.44 11.22
CA VAL A 336 12.78 -19.56 10.75
C VAL A 336 12.25 -19.36 9.34
N GLY A 337 12.44 -18.19 8.76
CA GLY A 337 12.06 -17.87 7.38
C GLY A 337 12.44 -16.47 6.97
N VAL A 338 12.17 -16.17 5.69
CA VAL A 338 12.31 -14.86 5.07
C VAL A 338 10.92 -14.35 4.73
N VAL A 339 10.53 -13.19 5.24
CA VAL A 339 9.20 -12.62 5.01
C VAL A 339 8.99 -12.31 3.52
N ALA A 340 7.88 -12.74 2.94
CA ALA A 340 7.51 -12.54 1.54
C ALA A 340 6.16 -11.80 1.43
N ALA A 341 6.16 -10.50 1.67
CA ALA A 341 4.93 -9.70 1.79
C ALA A 341 4.19 -9.44 0.45
N LYS A 342 4.83 -9.63 -0.71
CA LYS A 342 4.30 -9.16 -2.00
C LYS A 342 3.63 -10.24 -2.86
N LEU A 343 4.16 -11.46 -2.87
CA LEU A 343 3.76 -12.47 -3.88
C LEU A 343 2.40 -13.09 -3.62
N ASP A 344 2.01 -13.21 -2.37
CA ASP A 344 0.91 -14.09 -1.99
C ASP A 344 -0.43 -13.34 -1.85
N ALA A 345 -0.44 -12.07 -1.47
CA ALA A 345 -1.67 -11.27 -1.41
C ALA A 345 -2.33 -11.13 -2.79
N VAL A 346 -1.53 -10.98 -3.85
CA VAL A 346 -2.02 -10.88 -5.24
C VAL A 346 -2.54 -12.23 -5.75
N ARG A 347 -1.84 -13.32 -5.43
CA ARG A 347 -2.29 -14.68 -5.79
C ARG A 347 -3.57 -15.05 -5.06
N MET A 348 -3.67 -14.72 -3.76
CA MET A 348 -4.88 -14.94 -2.97
C MET A 348 -6.06 -14.13 -3.49
N ALA A 349 -5.87 -12.84 -3.76
CA ALA A 349 -6.92 -12.00 -4.35
C ALA A 349 -7.41 -12.53 -5.70
N ARG A 350 -6.52 -13.07 -6.53
CA ARG A 350 -6.89 -13.73 -7.80
C ARG A 350 -7.65 -15.03 -7.61
N ALA A 351 -7.30 -15.81 -6.57
CA ALA A 351 -7.89 -17.12 -6.32
C ALA A 351 -9.22 -17.05 -5.56
N THR A 352 -9.38 -16.09 -4.65
CA THR A 352 -10.51 -16.03 -3.71
C THR A 352 -11.43 -14.82 -3.91
N GLY A 353 -11.01 -13.84 -4.74
CA GLY A 353 -11.72 -12.57 -4.91
C GLY A 353 -11.59 -11.60 -3.74
N SER A 354 -10.85 -11.96 -2.68
CA SER A 354 -10.64 -11.13 -1.51
C SER A 354 -9.19 -11.21 -1.03
N ILE A 355 -8.68 -10.17 -0.37
CA ILE A 355 -7.42 -10.21 0.36
C ILE A 355 -7.76 -10.64 1.79
N PRO A 356 -7.40 -11.86 2.21
CA PRO A 356 -7.69 -12.31 3.57
C PRO A 356 -6.89 -11.46 4.57
N GLU A 357 -7.52 -11.07 5.66
CA GLU A 357 -6.82 -10.45 6.78
C GLU A 357 -6.03 -11.53 7.55
N ASN A 358 -4.83 -11.16 8.02
CA ASN A 358 -3.96 -12.01 8.84
C ASN A 358 -3.49 -13.33 8.18
N ILE A 359 -3.47 -13.39 6.84
CA ILE A 359 -2.82 -14.46 6.09
C ILE A 359 -1.58 -13.87 5.42
N ASN A 360 -0.42 -14.18 5.98
CA ASN A 360 0.87 -13.71 5.52
C ASN A 360 1.81 -14.91 5.34
N PHE A 361 2.91 -14.71 4.62
CA PHE A 361 3.77 -15.81 4.22
C PHE A 361 5.25 -15.50 4.44
N ALA A 362 6.03 -16.55 4.65
CA ALA A 362 7.47 -16.49 4.72
C ALA A 362 8.08 -17.70 4.00
N ILE A 363 9.20 -17.50 3.34
CA ILE A 363 10.01 -18.55 2.72
C ILE A 363 10.67 -19.35 3.84
N LYS A 364 10.57 -20.68 3.82
CA LYS A 364 11.15 -21.55 4.83
C LYS A 364 12.65 -21.54 4.85
N THR A 365 13.23 -21.83 6.02
CA THR A 365 14.70 -22.03 6.18
C THR A 365 15.28 -23.14 5.31
N GLY A 366 14.49 -24.12 4.87
CA GLY A 366 14.95 -25.15 3.91
C GLY A 366 15.42 -24.50 2.61
N ALA A 367 14.51 -23.75 1.94
CA ALA A 367 14.85 -23.02 0.71
C ALA A 367 15.97 -21.99 0.92
N LEU A 368 15.95 -21.28 2.06
CA LEU A 368 17.02 -20.34 2.39
C LEU A 368 18.39 -21.03 2.52
N ARG A 369 18.48 -22.15 3.22
CA ARG A 369 19.74 -22.90 3.39
C ARG A 369 20.23 -23.45 2.06
N ASP A 370 19.34 -24.11 1.28
CA ASP A 370 19.70 -24.61 -0.05
C ASP A 370 20.27 -23.50 -0.94
N PHE A 371 19.69 -22.30 -0.88
CA PHE A 371 20.15 -21.13 -1.62
C PHE A 371 21.53 -20.65 -1.14
N LEU A 372 21.76 -20.61 0.18
CA LEU A 372 23.06 -20.20 0.76
C LEU A 372 24.16 -21.24 0.50
N ASP A 373 23.84 -22.53 0.61
CA ASP A 373 24.75 -23.64 0.33
C ASP A 373 25.17 -23.64 -1.15
N ASN A 374 24.22 -23.44 -2.07
CA ASN A 374 24.49 -23.30 -3.51
C ASN A 374 25.35 -22.08 -3.84
N SER A 375 25.28 -21.05 -2.99
CA SER A 375 26.08 -19.83 -3.12
C SER A 375 27.42 -19.91 -2.36
N ALA A 376 27.75 -21.08 -1.78
CA ALA A 376 28.94 -21.33 -0.96
C ALA A 376 29.12 -20.35 0.21
N VAL A 377 28.04 -19.93 0.85
CA VAL A 377 28.02 -18.99 1.99
C VAL A 377 28.04 -19.76 3.30
N MET A 378 29.05 -19.49 4.14
CA MET A 378 29.09 -19.97 5.52
C MET A 378 28.13 -19.15 6.37
N TYR A 379 27.18 -19.79 7.05
CA TYR A 379 26.19 -19.14 7.92
C TYR A 379 26.12 -19.81 9.29
N ARG A 380 25.64 -19.08 10.30
CA ARG A 380 25.46 -19.60 11.66
C ARG A 380 24.14 -20.33 11.77
N THR A 381 24.12 -21.46 12.49
CA THR A 381 22.90 -22.20 12.81
C THR A 381 22.62 -22.19 14.31
N ALA A 382 21.34 -22.29 14.68
CA ALA A 382 20.88 -22.44 16.04
C ALA A 382 19.84 -23.57 16.13
N GLU A 383 19.92 -24.36 17.20
CA GLU A 383 18.89 -25.35 17.53
C GLU A 383 17.86 -24.75 18.47
N TRP A 384 16.59 -24.98 18.15
CA TRP A 384 15.53 -24.70 19.12
C TRP A 384 15.62 -25.70 20.27
N ARG A 385 15.63 -25.18 21.51
CA ARG A 385 15.51 -25.98 22.72
C ARG A 385 14.32 -25.49 23.54
N ASP A 386 13.47 -26.40 24.00
CA ASP A 386 12.36 -26.05 24.87
C ASP A 386 12.88 -25.34 26.13
N GLY A 387 12.26 -24.19 26.45
CA GLY A 387 12.65 -23.35 27.60
C GLY A 387 13.59 -22.19 27.30
N THR A 388 14.10 -22.04 26.06
CA THR A 388 15.01 -20.92 25.67
C THR A 388 14.24 -19.73 25.06
N LYS A 389 13.04 -19.43 25.55
CA LYS A 389 12.27 -18.28 25.06
C LYS A 389 12.90 -16.96 25.50
N LYS A 390 13.04 -16.06 24.56
CA LYS A 390 13.36 -14.64 24.77
C LYS A 390 12.10 -13.79 24.73
N GLU A 391 12.12 -12.67 25.40
CA GLU A 391 11.12 -11.63 25.20
C GLU A 391 11.24 -11.04 23.79
N THR A 392 10.09 -10.64 23.22
CA THR A 392 10.06 -10.01 21.89
C THR A 392 10.97 -8.79 21.79
N SER A 393 11.06 -8.02 22.89
CA SER A 393 11.96 -6.85 23.01
C SER A 393 13.44 -7.22 22.90
N ASP A 394 13.84 -8.37 23.45
CA ASP A 394 15.23 -8.84 23.37
C ASP A 394 15.57 -9.34 21.97
N ILE A 395 14.63 -10.06 21.33
CA ILE A 395 14.78 -10.46 19.92
C ILE A 395 14.91 -9.22 19.03
N ALA A 396 14.09 -8.20 19.23
CA ALA A 396 14.15 -6.96 18.48
C ALA A 396 15.48 -6.21 18.70
N LYS A 397 15.97 -6.18 19.93
CA LYS A 397 17.26 -5.58 20.30
C LYS A 397 18.41 -6.28 19.59
N ASP A 398 18.45 -7.61 19.61
CA ASP A 398 19.48 -8.39 18.94
C ASP A 398 19.42 -8.19 17.42
N ALA A 399 18.21 -8.24 16.84
CA ALA A 399 17.97 -8.10 15.41
C ALA A 399 18.41 -6.74 14.84
N ARG A 400 18.44 -5.69 15.66
CA ARG A 400 18.89 -4.35 15.27
C ARG A 400 20.31 -4.32 14.73
N GLY A 401 21.17 -5.22 15.20
CA GLY A 401 22.57 -5.30 14.79
C GLY A 401 22.79 -5.89 13.40
N TYR A 402 21.78 -6.55 12.82
CA TYR A 402 21.94 -7.26 11.55
C TYR A 402 20.70 -7.18 10.61
N THR A 403 19.67 -6.39 10.95
CA THR A 403 18.54 -6.15 10.04
C THR A 403 18.70 -4.81 9.35
N LEU A 404 18.66 -4.80 8.01
CA LEU A 404 18.90 -3.63 7.17
C LEU A 404 17.65 -3.19 6.44
N LEU A 405 17.49 -1.89 6.32
CA LEU A 405 16.67 -1.31 5.26
C LEU A 405 17.40 -1.48 3.93
N ILE A 406 16.78 -2.13 2.96
CA ILE A 406 17.30 -2.24 1.59
C ILE A 406 16.62 -1.20 0.73
N THR A 407 17.41 -0.41 -0.01
CA THR A 407 16.90 0.55 -0.99
C THR A 407 17.41 0.17 -2.37
N CYS A 408 16.47 0.03 -3.29
CA CYS A 408 16.70 -0.22 -4.71
C CYS A 408 16.48 1.06 -5.50
N THR A 409 17.46 1.49 -6.28
CA THR A 409 17.34 2.63 -7.20
C THR A 409 17.38 2.10 -8.63
N VAL A 410 16.42 2.49 -9.47
CA VAL A 410 16.35 2.13 -10.90
C VAL A 410 16.61 3.37 -11.73
N ASN A 411 17.66 3.35 -12.57
CA ASN A 411 17.94 4.40 -13.54
C ASN A 411 17.30 4.03 -14.89
N ASP A 412 16.48 4.91 -15.46
CA ASP A 412 15.72 4.67 -16.72
C ASP A 412 16.59 4.31 -17.95
N GLN A 413 17.92 4.42 -17.86
CA GLN A 413 18.80 4.07 -18.99
C GLN A 413 18.99 2.56 -19.18
N SER A 414 18.82 1.75 -18.14
CA SER A 414 18.98 0.29 -18.22
C SER A 414 17.73 -0.46 -18.70
N ALA A 415 16.56 0.17 -18.62
CA ALA A 415 15.29 -0.44 -19.05
C ALA A 415 15.17 -0.56 -20.59
N ASN A 416 15.90 0.23 -21.38
CA ASN A 416 15.89 0.17 -22.84
C ASN A 416 16.84 -0.89 -23.45
N ALA A 417 17.84 -1.35 -22.68
CA ALA A 417 18.80 -2.35 -23.19
C ALA A 417 18.23 -3.79 -23.19
N LYS A 418 17.26 -4.10 -22.33
CA LYS A 418 16.62 -5.43 -22.28
C LYS A 418 15.42 -5.63 -23.21
N ARG A 419 15.00 -4.59 -23.96
CA ARG A 419 13.91 -4.69 -24.95
C ARG A 419 14.39 -4.81 -26.40
N GLY A 420 15.70 -4.91 -26.63
CA GLY A 420 16.33 -4.96 -27.94
C GLY A 420 17.09 -6.24 -28.28
N ASN A 421 16.82 -7.35 -27.59
CA ASN A 421 17.32 -8.68 -27.98
C ASN A 421 16.19 -9.69 -28.03
#